data_1b8f5b54bbb7ce03935d8e91ccaf2d63
#
_entry.id   1b8f5b54bbb7ce03935d8e91ccaf2d63
#
_cell.length_a   1.000
_cell.length_b   1.000
_cell.length_c   1.000
_cell.angle_alpha   90.00
_cell.angle_beta   90.00
_cell.angle_gamma   90.00
#
_symmetry.space_group_name_H-M   'P 1'
#
loop_
_entity.id
_entity.type
_entity.pdbx_description
1 polymer ?
#
loop_
_entity_poly.entity_id
_entity_poly.type
_entity_poly.pdbx_seq_one_letter_code
_entity_poly.pdbx_strand_id
1 'polypeptide(L)'
;MWFCGASIAFALMQKGLFSEMVLIDANHAKAEGEAMDLSHGLPYTASMDIYAGDYKEVADCGLIIITAGANQKPGETRLDLIEKNVGILKSIVPQITATAFEGILMIVANPVDVLTYAAQQISGYPVERVFGSGTVLDTARLKYQVGRHVDSRSVHAVIIGEHGDSELPVWSGANVSGIDLNHFCELRGHFNHEASMERLYEEVRDSAYEIIERKGATYYGIAMA
;
A
#
# COMPACT_ATOMS: atom_id res chain seq x y z
N MET A 1 -4.33 12.08 6.21
CA MET A 1 -3.33 11.48 5.29
C MET A 1 -4.00 11.16 3.95
N TRP A 2 -4.34 12.20 3.22
CA TRP A 2 -5.12 12.15 2.00
C TRP A 2 -4.35 11.66 0.77
N PHE A 3 -3.06 12.00 0.70
CA PHE A 3 -2.29 11.73 -0.51
C PHE A 3 -2.29 10.25 -0.91
N CYS A 4 -2.25 9.33 0.06
CA CYS A 4 -2.27 7.89 -0.23
C CYS A 4 -3.64 7.47 -0.78
N GLY A 5 -4.74 7.78 -0.08
CA GLY A 5 -6.09 7.44 -0.52
C GLY A 5 -6.47 8.03 -1.87
N ALA A 6 -6.22 9.34 -2.06
CA ALA A 6 -6.47 10.00 -3.35
C ALA A 6 -5.62 9.41 -4.49
N SER A 7 -4.34 9.08 -4.21
CA SER A 7 -3.47 8.43 -5.21
C SER A 7 -3.95 7.02 -5.57
N ILE A 8 -4.41 6.24 -4.60
CA ILE A 8 -5.01 4.92 -4.83
C ILE A 8 -6.28 5.06 -5.66
N ALA A 9 -7.18 5.97 -5.28
CA ALA A 9 -8.41 6.23 -6.02
C ALA A 9 -8.12 6.60 -7.48
N PHE A 10 -7.15 7.51 -7.70
CA PHE A 10 -6.72 7.90 -9.05
C PHE A 10 -6.12 6.73 -9.85
N ALA A 11 -5.28 5.89 -9.22
CA ALA A 11 -4.70 4.73 -9.88
C ALA A 11 -5.77 3.69 -10.25
N LEU A 12 -6.71 3.40 -9.35
CA LEU A 12 -7.83 2.48 -9.59
C LEU A 12 -8.77 2.98 -10.68
N MET A 13 -9.07 4.28 -10.69
CA MET A 13 -9.85 4.92 -11.76
C MET A 13 -9.22 4.67 -13.13
N GLN A 14 -7.91 4.88 -13.27
CA GLN A 14 -7.20 4.64 -14.52
C GLN A 14 -7.21 3.18 -14.96
N LYS A 15 -7.25 2.24 -14.01
CA LYS A 15 -7.30 0.81 -14.31
C LYS A 15 -8.69 0.34 -14.76
N GLY A 16 -9.75 1.06 -14.42
CA GLY A 16 -11.11 0.71 -14.79
C GLY A 16 -11.58 -0.64 -14.23
N LEU A 17 -11.12 -1.00 -13.02
CA LEU A 17 -11.41 -2.29 -12.40
C LEU A 17 -12.78 -2.35 -11.72
N PHE A 18 -13.35 -1.20 -11.40
CA PHE A 18 -14.59 -1.07 -10.64
C PHE A 18 -15.58 -0.21 -11.42
N SER A 19 -16.86 -0.45 -11.21
CA SER A 19 -17.95 0.36 -11.75
C SER A 19 -18.33 1.54 -10.85
N GLU A 20 -17.96 1.45 -9.57
CA GLU A 20 -18.33 2.43 -8.55
C GLU A 20 -17.20 2.61 -7.54
N MET A 21 -16.99 3.83 -7.07
CA MET A 21 -16.01 4.19 -6.06
C MET A 21 -16.59 5.22 -5.10
N VAL A 22 -16.69 4.86 -3.82
CA VAL A 22 -17.17 5.74 -2.76
C VAL A 22 -15.99 6.25 -1.94
N LEU A 23 -15.87 7.55 -1.81
CA LEU A 23 -14.84 8.19 -0.99
C LEU A 23 -15.43 8.59 0.37
N ILE A 24 -14.89 8.03 1.44
CA ILE A 24 -15.34 8.33 2.81
C ILE A 24 -14.18 8.98 3.57
N ASP A 25 -14.43 10.13 4.17
CA ASP A 25 -13.49 10.82 5.06
C ASP A 25 -14.20 11.54 6.18
N ALA A 26 -13.50 11.69 7.32
CA ALA A 26 -13.98 12.48 8.44
C ALA A 26 -14.26 13.94 8.07
N ASN A 27 -13.57 14.46 7.06
CA ASN A 27 -13.84 15.75 6.42
C ASN A 27 -14.59 15.52 5.11
N HIS A 28 -15.93 15.44 5.19
CA HIS A 28 -16.80 15.16 4.05
C HIS A 28 -16.61 16.13 2.88
N ALA A 29 -16.48 17.44 3.14
CA ALA A 29 -16.26 18.45 2.09
C ALA A 29 -14.97 18.18 1.31
N LYS A 30 -13.96 17.60 1.94
CA LYS A 30 -12.74 17.20 1.26
C LYS A 30 -12.94 15.94 0.41
N ALA A 31 -13.72 14.96 0.89
CA ALA A 31 -14.09 13.80 0.08
C ALA A 31 -14.89 14.22 -1.16
N GLU A 32 -15.82 15.18 -1.03
CA GLU A 32 -16.55 15.75 -2.15
C GLU A 32 -15.61 16.39 -3.18
N GLY A 33 -14.65 17.21 -2.71
CA GLY A 33 -13.67 17.86 -3.60
C GLY A 33 -12.82 16.84 -4.37
N GLU A 34 -12.34 15.80 -3.71
CA GLU A 34 -11.57 14.71 -4.36
C GLU A 34 -12.44 13.93 -5.36
N ALA A 35 -13.69 13.62 -5.00
CA ALA A 35 -14.62 12.94 -5.90
C ALA A 35 -14.91 13.76 -7.15
N MET A 36 -15.12 15.08 -7.00
CA MET A 36 -15.31 15.99 -8.15
C MET A 36 -14.08 16.02 -9.06
N ASP A 37 -12.89 16.17 -8.49
CA ASP A 37 -11.64 16.25 -9.27
C ASP A 37 -11.37 14.94 -10.02
N LEU A 38 -11.52 13.79 -9.37
CA LEU A 38 -11.43 12.48 -10.01
C LEU A 38 -12.46 12.31 -11.14
N SER A 39 -13.72 12.71 -10.89
CA SER A 39 -14.80 12.60 -11.87
C SER A 39 -14.54 13.41 -13.14
N HIS A 40 -13.84 14.55 -13.04
CA HIS A 40 -13.41 15.32 -14.20
C HIS A 40 -12.38 14.59 -15.09
N GLY A 41 -11.72 13.57 -14.57
CA GLY A 41 -10.83 12.68 -15.31
C GLY A 41 -11.55 11.54 -16.06
N LEU A 42 -12.79 11.21 -15.71
CA LEU A 42 -13.54 10.09 -16.28
C LEU A 42 -13.69 10.11 -17.81
N PRO A 43 -13.82 11.27 -18.50
CA PRO A 43 -13.85 11.28 -19.96
C PRO A 43 -12.62 10.65 -20.64
N TYR A 44 -11.53 10.43 -19.90
CA TYR A 44 -10.28 9.85 -20.41
C TYR A 44 -10.04 8.41 -19.93
N THR A 45 -10.99 7.80 -19.22
CA THR A 45 -10.86 6.47 -18.62
C THR A 45 -12.09 5.61 -18.90
N ALA A 46 -12.17 4.42 -18.28
CA ALA A 46 -13.40 3.63 -18.30
C ALA A 46 -14.50 4.33 -17.49
N SER A 47 -15.75 4.09 -17.86
CA SER A 47 -16.91 4.64 -17.13
C SER A 47 -16.96 4.08 -15.70
N MET A 48 -17.14 4.97 -14.73
CA MET A 48 -17.23 4.66 -13.30
C MET A 48 -18.04 5.76 -12.61
N ASP A 49 -18.78 5.41 -11.57
CA ASP A 49 -19.40 6.38 -10.68
C ASP A 49 -18.46 6.67 -9.50
N ILE A 50 -18.08 7.95 -9.31
CA ILE A 50 -17.19 8.37 -8.21
C ILE A 50 -17.89 9.46 -7.42
N TYR A 51 -18.09 9.24 -6.11
CA TYR A 51 -18.74 10.20 -5.25
C TYR A 51 -18.27 10.11 -3.79
N ALA A 52 -18.51 11.16 -3.03
CA ALA A 52 -18.34 11.14 -1.58
C ALA A 52 -19.58 10.54 -0.93
N GLY A 53 -19.38 9.61 0.00
CA GLY A 53 -20.45 8.93 0.71
C GLY A 53 -20.17 8.78 2.20
N ASP A 54 -20.98 7.97 2.84
CA ASP A 54 -20.84 7.61 4.25
C ASP A 54 -20.90 6.08 4.43
N TYR A 55 -20.94 5.60 5.67
CA TYR A 55 -20.89 4.17 5.97
C TYR A 55 -22.13 3.38 5.54
N LYS A 56 -23.22 4.02 5.09
CA LYS A 56 -24.40 3.29 4.61
C LYS A 56 -24.18 2.66 3.23
N GLU A 57 -23.30 3.26 2.40
CA GLU A 57 -22.91 2.72 1.08
C GLU A 57 -21.99 1.50 1.18
N VAL A 58 -21.41 1.25 2.37
CA VAL A 58 -20.39 0.19 2.56
C VAL A 58 -20.98 -1.22 2.39
N ALA A 59 -22.28 -1.41 2.66
CA ALA A 59 -22.92 -2.73 2.62
C ALA A 59 -22.75 -3.45 1.27
N ASP A 60 -22.82 -2.69 0.19
CA ASP A 60 -22.77 -3.22 -1.19
C ASP A 60 -21.35 -3.23 -1.80
N CYS A 61 -20.34 -2.79 -1.04
CA CYS A 61 -18.97 -2.76 -1.51
C CYS A 61 -18.34 -4.16 -1.54
N GLY A 62 -17.59 -4.49 -2.60
CA GLY A 62 -16.77 -5.70 -2.66
C GLY A 62 -15.40 -5.55 -1.98
N LEU A 63 -14.89 -4.32 -1.90
CA LEU A 63 -13.59 -3.99 -1.32
C LEU A 63 -13.64 -2.66 -0.58
N ILE A 64 -13.11 -2.63 0.62
CA ILE A 64 -12.84 -1.42 1.39
C ILE A 64 -11.35 -1.29 1.60
N ILE A 65 -10.79 -0.13 1.28
CA ILE A 65 -9.37 0.18 1.49
C ILE A 65 -9.26 1.26 2.57
N ILE A 66 -8.70 0.91 3.72
CA ILE A 66 -8.45 1.86 4.82
C ILE A 66 -7.05 2.44 4.70
N THR A 67 -6.98 3.71 4.33
CA THR A 67 -5.75 4.52 4.29
C THR A 67 -5.70 5.53 5.44
N ALA A 68 -6.73 5.57 6.28
CA ALA A 68 -6.84 6.51 7.38
C ALA A 68 -5.81 6.17 8.46
N GLY A 69 -5.00 7.15 8.80
CA GLY A 69 -3.97 7.04 9.84
C GLY A 69 -3.27 8.38 10.07
N ALA A 70 -2.70 8.56 11.23
CA ALA A 70 -1.86 9.71 11.56
C ALA A 70 -0.40 9.43 11.18
N ASN A 71 0.34 10.48 10.85
CA ASN A 71 1.79 10.42 10.75
C ASN A 71 2.42 10.57 12.13
N GLN A 72 3.58 9.97 12.30
CA GLN A 72 4.42 10.19 13.48
C GLN A 72 4.87 11.66 13.51
N LYS A 73 4.71 12.29 14.66
CA LYS A 73 5.18 13.66 14.88
C LYS A 73 6.58 13.64 15.51
N PRO A 74 7.36 14.72 15.38
CA PRO A 74 8.62 14.85 16.09
C PRO A 74 8.41 14.68 17.61
N GLY A 75 9.19 13.79 18.21
CA GLY A 75 9.11 13.45 19.63
C GLY A 75 8.08 12.37 20.02
N GLU A 76 7.25 11.91 19.10
CA GLU A 76 6.37 10.75 19.33
C GLU A 76 7.15 9.44 19.23
N THR A 77 6.83 8.48 20.09
CA THR A 77 7.35 7.11 20.00
C THR A 77 6.56 6.28 18.98
N ARG A 78 7.11 5.14 18.59
CA ARG A 78 6.41 4.16 17.73
C ARG A 78 5.14 3.63 18.40
N LEU A 79 5.14 3.48 19.73
CA LEU A 79 3.98 3.06 20.51
C LEU A 79 2.86 4.12 20.50
N ASP A 80 3.19 5.40 20.66
CA ASP A 80 2.20 6.47 20.59
C ASP A 80 1.51 6.51 19.21
N LEU A 81 2.26 6.26 18.14
CA LEU A 81 1.70 6.17 16.80
C LEU A 81 0.75 4.99 16.64
N ILE A 82 1.12 3.82 17.19
CA ILE A 82 0.27 2.61 17.18
C ILE A 82 -1.03 2.89 17.92
N GLU A 83 -0.98 3.39 19.15
CA GLU A 83 -2.17 3.70 19.96
C GLU A 83 -3.12 4.66 19.22
N LYS A 84 -2.57 5.72 18.64
CA LYS A 84 -3.33 6.69 17.86
C LYS A 84 -4.03 6.04 16.67
N ASN A 85 -3.30 5.24 15.88
CA ASN A 85 -3.84 4.64 14.66
C ASN A 85 -4.80 3.49 14.96
N VAL A 86 -4.59 2.72 16.02
CA VAL A 86 -5.59 1.75 16.54
C VAL A 86 -6.85 2.49 17.02
N GLY A 87 -6.70 3.66 17.65
CA GLY A 87 -7.83 4.52 18.01
C GLY A 87 -8.65 4.96 16.79
N ILE A 88 -7.99 5.30 15.67
CA ILE A 88 -8.65 5.60 14.39
C ILE A 88 -9.40 4.36 13.86
N LEU A 89 -8.77 3.18 13.85
CA LEU A 89 -9.45 1.95 13.44
C LEU A 89 -10.67 1.62 14.30
N LYS A 90 -10.58 1.82 15.61
CA LYS A 90 -11.73 1.65 16.54
C LYS A 90 -12.88 2.60 16.24
N SER A 91 -12.66 3.72 15.58
CA SER A 91 -13.72 4.62 15.13
C SER A 91 -14.30 4.26 13.75
N ILE A 92 -13.56 3.54 12.92
CA ILE A 92 -13.93 3.18 11.54
C ILE A 92 -14.53 1.78 11.48
N VAL A 93 -13.79 0.77 11.93
CA VAL A 93 -14.14 -0.64 11.72
C VAL A 93 -15.50 -1.01 12.31
N PRO A 94 -15.92 -0.53 13.52
CA PRO A 94 -17.26 -0.82 14.03
C PRO A 94 -18.39 -0.25 13.17
N GLN A 95 -18.17 0.86 12.45
CA GLN A 95 -19.16 1.41 11.53
C GLN A 95 -19.32 0.53 10.29
N ILE A 96 -18.22 -0.09 9.81
CA ILE A 96 -18.24 -1.06 8.73
C ILE A 96 -18.98 -2.34 9.17
N THR A 97 -18.63 -2.88 10.33
CA THR A 97 -19.23 -4.14 10.84
C THR A 97 -20.69 -3.99 11.26
N ALA A 98 -21.15 -2.76 11.48
CA ALA A 98 -22.58 -2.48 11.72
C ALA A 98 -23.43 -2.56 10.44
N THR A 99 -22.79 -2.63 9.27
CA THR A 99 -23.46 -2.83 7.98
C THR A 99 -23.47 -4.33 7.60
N ALA A 100 -24.14 -4.67 6.51
CA ALA A 100 -24.13 -6.02 5.95
C ALA A 100 -22.92 -6.29 5.03
N PHE A 101 -21.80 -5.59 5.22
CA PHE A 101 -20.61 -5.75 4.38
C PHE A 101 -20.04 -7.17 4.43
N GLU A 102 -19.97 -7.80 3.28
CA GLU A 102 -19.43 -9.17 3.08
C GLU A 102 -18.14 -9.20 2.26
N GLY A 103 -17.64 -8.06 1.81
CA GLY A 103 -16.44 -7.92 0.99
C GLY A 103 -15.13 -8.05 1.76
N ILE A 104 -14.08 -7.57 1.15
CA ILE A 104 -12.69 -7.60 1.64
C ILE A 104 -12.33 -6.27 2.29
N LEU A 105 -11.68 -6.32 3.44
CA LEU A 105 -11.14 -5.16 4.16
C LEU A 105 -9.62 -5.14 4.02
N MET A 106 -9.09 -4.15 3.29
CA MET A 106 -7.65 -3.98 3.06
C MET A 106 -7.12 -2.79 3.87
N ILE A 107 -6.04 -3.02 4.60
CA ILE A 107 -5.35 -2.01 5.41
C ILE A 107 -4.09 -1.54 4.67
N VAL A 108 -3.96 -0.21 4.52
CA VAL A 108 -2.79 0.43 3.89
C VAL A 108 -2.12 1.45 4.81
N ALA A 109 -2.78 1.82 5.91
CA ALA A 109 -2.22 2.73 6.92
C ALA A 109 -1.09 2.06 7.73
N ASN A 110 -0.06 2.82 8.08
CA ASN A 110 1.09 2.33 8.87
C ASN A 110 0.90 2.53 10.39
N PRO A 111 1.48 1.61 11.20
CA PRO A 111 2.22 0.39 10.81
C PRO A 111 1.27 -0.71 10.33
N VAL A 112 1.40 -1.09 9.06
CA VAL A 112 0.35 -1.86 8.35
C VAL A 112 0.08 -3.23 8.96
N ASP A 113 1.10 -3.98 9.35
CA ASP A 113 0.92 -5.33 9.90
C ASP A 113 0.22 -5.31 11.25
N VAL A 114 0.62 -4.39 12.14
CA VAL A 114 -0.02 -4.19 13.45
C VAL A 114 -1.48 -3.73 13.27
N LEU A 115 -1.72 -2.79 12.35
CA LEU A 115 -3.07 -2.27 12.11
C LEU A 115 -3.97 -3.31 11.41
N THR A 116 -3.41 -4.17 10.57
CA THR A 116 -4.14 -5.31 9.98
C THR A 116 -4.58 -6.28 11.07
N TYR A 117 -3.67 -6.66 11.98
CA TYR A 117 -4.02 -7.50 13.12
C TYR A 117 -5.09 -6.85 14.00
N ALA A 118 -4.93 -5.56 14.32
CA ALA A 118 -5.93 -4.82 15.08
C ALA A 118 -7.30 -4.79 14.38
N ALA A 119 -7.33 -4.57 13.06
CA ALA A 119 -8.55 -4.58 12.28
C ALA A 119 -9.23 -5.95 12.28
N GLN A 120 -8.48 -7.05 12.18
CA GLN A 120 -9.00 -8.41 12.33
C GLN A 120 -9.66 -8.61 13.69
N GLN A 121 -8.99 -8.20 14.78
CA GLN A 121 -9.53 -8.33 16.13
C GLN A 121 -10.77 -7.47 16.38
N ILE A 122 -10.81 -6.25 15.85
CA ILE A 122 -11.93 -5.32 16.02
C ILE A 122 -13.14 -5.75 15.18
N SER A 123 -12.91 -6.19 13.94
CA SER A 123 -13.98 -6.57 13.03
C SER A 123 -14.62 -7.91 13.36
N GLY A 124 -13.83 -8.84 13.90
CA GLY A 124 -14.24 -10.24 14.05
C GLY A 124 -14.48 -10.97 12.73
N TYR A 125 -14.07 -10.38 11.61
CA TYR A 125 -14.18 -11.03 10.30
C TYR A 125 -13.17 -12.18 10.15
N PRO A 126 -13.46 -13.19 9.32
CA PRO A 126 -12.49 -14.21 8.96
C PRO A 126 -11.17 -13.59 8.45
N VAL A 127 -10.04 -14.21 8.79
CA VAL A 127 -8.71 -13.65 8.47
C VAL A 127 -8.48 -13.48 6.97
N GLU A 128 -9.08 -14.32 6.14
CA GLU A 128 -9.03 -14.25 4.69
C GLU A 128 -9.78 -13.05 4.09
N ARG A 129 -10.58 -12.36 4.90
CA ARG A 129 -11.29 -11.13 4.50
C ARG A 129 -10.61 -9.85 4.98
N VAL A 130 -9.58 -9.94 5.81
CA VAL A 130 -8.89 -8.77 6.37
C VAL A 130 -7.39 -8.93 6.19
N PHE A 131 -6.81 -8.15 5.30
CA PHE A 131 -5.37 -8.19 5.06
C PHE A 131 -4.78 -6.79 4.86
N GLY A 132 -3.47 -6.69 5.00
CA GLY A 132 -2.71 -5.46 4.76
C GLY A 132 -1.97 -5.49 3.43
N SER A 133 -1.57 -4.33 2.94
CA SER A 133 -0.70 -4.23 1.77
C SER A 133 0.68 -4.87 1.99
N GLY A 134 1.10 -5.03 3.25
CA GLY A 134 2.34 -5.72 3.62
C GLY A 134 3.55 -5.22 2.83
N THR A 135 4.36 -6.14 2.36
CA THR A 135 5.62 -5.89 1.66
C THR A 135 5.48 -5.80 0.12
N VAL A 136 4.27 -5.56 -0.41
CA VAL A 136 4.06 -5.44 -1.87
C VAL A 136 4.84 -4.26 -2.45
N LEU A 137 4.84 -3.11 -1.74
CA LEU A 137 5.61 -1.94 -2.16
C LEU A 137 7.13 -2.18 -2.06
N ASP A 138 7.59 -2.85 -1.01
CA ASP A 138 9.02 -3.14 -0.80
C ASP A 138 9.51 -4.11 -1.88
N THR A 139 8.69 -5.09 -2.22
CA THR A 139 8.89 -5.97 -3.38
C THR A 139 9.00 -5.18 -4.69
N ALA A 140 8.15 -4.19 -4.91
CA ALA A 140 8.21 -3.34 -6.09
C ALA A 140 9.49 -2.48 -6.11
N ARG A 141 9.93 -1.97 -4.97
CA ARG A 141 11.21 -1.25 -4.82
C ARG A 141 12.39 -2.16 -5.13
N LEU A 142 12.39 -3.39 -4.60
CA LEU A 142 13.43 -4.39 -4.89
C LEU A 142 13.52 -4.68 -6.39
N LYS A 143 12.38 -4.94 -7.04
CA LYS A 143 12.31 -5.16 -8.49
C LYS A 143 12.82 -3.95 -9.28
N TYR A 144 12.51 -2.74 -8.84
CA TYR A 144 13.01 -1.52 -9.46
C TYR A 144 14.53 -1.41 -9.33
N GLN A 145 15.09 -1.63 -8.14
CA GLN A 145 16.53 -1.53 -7.91
C GLN A 145 17.32 -2.59 -8.69
N VAL A 146 16.90 -3.86 -8.65
CA VAL A 146 17.48 -4.91 -9.47
C VAL A 146 17.33 -4.59 -10.96
N GLY A 147 16.17 -4.03 -11.33
CA GLY A 147 15.81 -3.68 -12.70
C GLY A 147 16.50 -2.45 -13.27
N ARG A 148 17.33 -1.72 -12.52
CA ARG A 148 18.05 -0.52 -13.05
C ARG A 148 18.98 -0.82 -14.22
N HIS A 149 19.38 -2.07 -14.36
CA HIS A 149 20.25 -2.55 -15.43
C HIS A 149 19.54 -3.48 -16.43
N VAL A 150 18.24 -3.75 -16.20
CA VAL A 150 17.37 -4.60 -17.03
C VAL A 150 15.94 -4.04 -16.94
N ASP A 151 15.00 -4.60 -17.71
CA ASP A 151 13.59 -4.25 -17.52
C ASP A 151 13.09 -4.80 -16.17
N SER A 152 12.66 -3.91 -15.27
CA SER A 152 12.16 -4.30 -13.93
C SER A 152 10.96 -5.26 -13.98
N ARG A 153 10.21 -5.29 -15.08
CA ARG A 153 9.11 -6.24 -15.33
C ARG A 153 9.60 -7.66 -15.54
N SER A 154 10.86 -7.83 -15.93
CA SER A 154 11.50 -9.14 -16.11
C SER A 154 12.10 -9.69 -14.81
N VAL A 155 12.09 -8.90 -13.73
CA VAL A 155 12.63 -9.27 -12.42
C VAL A 155 11.56 -9.97 -11.60
N HIS A 156 11.83 -11.19 -11.16
CA HIS A 156 11.08 -11.91 -10.14
C HIS A 156 11.89 -11.90 -8.85
N ALA A 157 11.43 -11.15 -7.89
CA ALA A 157 12.00 -11.05 -6.54
C ALA A 157 10.88 -10.66 -5.60
N VAL A 158 10.96 -11.05 -4.34
CA VAL A 158 9.97 -10.74 -3.31
C VAL A 158 10.67 -10.35 -2.02
N ILE A 159 10.02 -9.47 -1.28
CA ILE A 159 10.31 -9.17 0.11
C ILE A 159 9.17 -9.73 0.94
N ILE A 160 9.48 -10.38 2.05
CA ILE A 160 8.52 -10.98 2.99
C ILE A 160 8.78 -10.47 4.40
N GLY A 161 7.90 -10.81 5.32
CA GLY A 161 7.98 -10.41 6.72
C GLY A 161 7.13 -9.18 7.03
N GLU A 162 7.46 -8.47 8.09
CA GLU A 162 6.81 -7.22 8.47
C GLU A 162 7.27 -6.08 7.55
N HIS A 163 6.34 -5.25 7.08
CA HIS A 163 6.69 -4.04 6.33
C HIS A 163 7.45 -3.04 7.22
N GLY A 164 8.71 -2.79 6.89
CA GLY A 164 9.60 -1.89 7.61
C GLY A 164 11.00 -2.47 7.81
N ASP A 165 11.68 -2.08 8.91
CA ASP A 165 13.10 -2.38 9.12
C ASP A 165 13.42 -3.87 9.32
N SER A 166 12.41 -4.72 9.58
CA SER A 166 12.53 -6.17 9.77
C SER A 166 12.12 -7.00 8.55
N GLU A 167 11.87 -6.37 7.42
CA GLU A 167 11.58 -7.06 6.16
C GLU A 167 12.76 -7.92 5.67
N LEU A 168 12.48 -8.95 4.87
CA LEU A 168 13.48 -9.90 4.40
C LEU A 168 13.39 -10.10 2.87
N PRO A 169 14.44 -9.79 2.10
CA PRO A 169 14.49 -10.11 0.67
C PRO A 169 14.77 -11.59 0.46
N VAL A 170 13.95 -12.25 -0.36
CA VAL A 170 14.10 -13.68 -0.70
C VAL A 170 15.01 -13.84 -1.90
N TRP A 171 16.30 -13.69 -1.69
CA TRP A 171 17.31 -13.78 -2.75
C TRP A 171 17.37 -15.15 -3.41
N SER A 172 17.12 -16.24 -2.66
CA SER A 172 17.14 -17.62 -3.16
C SER A 172 16.09 -17.90 -4.24
N GLY A 173 15.04 -17.09 -4.33
CA GLY A 173 14.02 -17.18 -5.38
C GLY A 173 14.14 -16.09 -6.45
N ALA A 174 15.11 -15.19 -6.31
CA ALA A 174 15.25 -14.05 -7.22
C ALA A 174 15.79 -14.48 -8.58
N ASN A 175 15.14 -14.03 -9.65
CA ASN A 175 15.56 -14.34 -11.01
C ASN A 175 15.21 -13.20 -12.00
N VAL A 176 15.87 -13.19 -13.14
CA VAL A 176 15.60 -12.29 -14.27
C VAL A 176 15.20 -13.15 -15.47
N SER A 177 13.94 -13.06 -15.86
CA SER A 177 13.39 -13.86 -16.97
C SER A 177 13.62 -15.38 -16.79
N GLY A 178 13.54 -15.87 -15.55
CA GLY A 178 13.73 -17.29 -15.22
C GLY A 178 15.18 -17.73 -15.02
N ILE A 179 16.16 -16.85 -15.24
CA ILE A 179 17.57 -17.10 -14.93
C ILE A 179 17.84 -16.65 -13.49
N ASP A 180 18.38 -17.55 -12.66
CA ASP A 180 18.79 -17.21 -11.29
C ASP A 180 19.59 -15.91 -11.26
N LEU A 181 19.34 -15.05 -10.25
CA LEU A 181 19.91 -13.71 -10.20
C LEU A 181 21.45 -13.72 -10.17
N ASN A 182 22.06 -14.64 -9.42
CA ASN A 182 23.51 -14.74 -9.35
C ASN A 182 24.09 -15.15 -10.71
N HIS A 183 23.52 -16.19 -11.31
CA HIS A 183 23.95 -16.64 -12.62
C HIS A 183 23.75 -15.55 -13.70
N PHE A 184 22.64 -14.83 -13.65
CA PHE A 184 22.43 -13.69 -14.55
C PHE A 184 23.48 -12.60 -14.38
N CYS A 185 23.87 -12.28 -13.13
CA CYS A 185 24.94 -11.33 -12.85
C CYS A 185 26.32 -11.82 -13.37
N GLU A 186 26.63 -13.10 -13.18
CA GLU A 186 27.89 -13.72 -13.68
C GLU A 186 27.98 -13.65 -15.19
N LEU A 187 26.90 -13.94 -15.92
CA LEU A 187 26.85 -13.80 -17.37
C LEU A 187 27.16 -12.37 -17.87
N ARG A 188 27.00 -11.38 -16.99
CA ARG A 188 27.30 -9.97 -17.23
C ARG A 188 28.64 -9.51 -16.66
N GLY A 189 29.45 -10.43 -16.12
CA GLY A 189 30.75 -10.15 -15.54
C GLY A 189 30.75 -9.59 -14.12
N HIS A 190 29.63 -9.74 -13.38
CA HIS A 190 29.51 -9.32 -11.98
C HIS A 190 29.57 -10.53 -11.05
N PHE A 191 30.59 -10.60 -10.19
CA PHE A 191 30.88 -11.77 -9.36
C PHE A 191 30.83 -11.49 -7.86
N ASN A 192 30.65 -10.24 -7.43
CA ASN A 192 30.55 -9.87 -6.03
C ASN A 192 29.07 -9.74 -5.62
N HIS A 193 28.37 -10.87 -5.51
CA HIS A 193 26.92 -10.92 -5.31
C HIS A 193 26.48 -10.44 -3.93
N GLU A 194 27.10 -10.95 -2.86
CA GLU A 194 26.69 -10.67 -1.48
C GLU A 194 26.72 -9.16 -1.18
N ALA A 195 27.83 -8.48 -1.45
CA ALA A 195 27.95 -7.05 -1.22
C ALA A 195 26.99 -6.22 -2.09
N SER A 196 26.67 -6.70 -3.29
CA SER A 196 25.72 -6.04 -4.18
C SER A 196 24.27 -6.23 -3.71
N MET A 197 23.91 -7.41 -3.24
CA MET A 197 22.61 -7.75 -2.69
C MET A 197 22.34 -6.97 -1.39
N GLU A 198 23.32 -6.90 -0.49
CA GLU A 198 23.21 -6.14 0.74
C GLU A 198 22.97 -4.66 0.46
N ARG A 199 23.76 -4.05 -0.42
CA ARG A 199 23.57 -2.65 -0.82
C ARG A 199 22.20 -2.41 -1.44
N LEU A 200 21.73 -3.29 -2.33
CA LEU A 200 20.40 -3.16 -2.95
C LEU A 200 19.29 -3.23 -1.89
N TYR A 201 19.44 -4.11 -0.92
CA TYR A 201 18.49 -4.22 0.18
C TYR A 201 18.48 -2.97 1.06
N GLU A 202 19.64 -2.45 1.43
CA GLU A 202 19.74 -1.19 2.17
C GLU A 202 19.07 -0.03 1.40
N GLU A 203 19.31 0.09 0.11
CA GLU A 203 18.66 1.11 -0.75
C GLU A 203 17.12 0.95 -0.78
N VAL A 204 16.60 -0.27 -0.73
CA VAL A 204 15.16 -0.54 -0.67
C VAL A 204 14.58 -0.11 0.67
N ARG A 205 15.16 -0.60 1.77
CA ARG A 205 14.74 -0.29 3.14
C ARG A 205 14.74 1.21 3.41
N ASP A 206 15.80 1.89 3.02
CA ASP A 206 16.01 3.30 3.33
C ASP A 206 15.25 4.24 2.36
N SER A 207 14.76 3.73 1.22
CA SER A 207 14.08 4.54 0.20
C SER A 207 12.86 5.31 0.70
N ALA A 208 12.12 4.76 1.67
CA ALA A 208 10.96 5.43 2.25
C ALA A 208 11.38 6.68 3.04
N TYR A 209 12.45 6.58 3.81
CA TYR A 209 12.99 7.68 4.60
C TYR A 209 13.47 8.82 3.70
N GLU A 210 14.20 8.50 2.64
CA GLU A 210 14.67 9.50 1.67
C GLU A 210 13.51 10.22 0.96
N ILE A 211 12.47 9.49 0.56
CA ILE A 211 11.29 10.08 -0.09
C ILE A 211 10.57 11.01 0.89
N ILE A 212 10.39 10.59 2.14
CA ILE A 212 9.72 11.40 3.17
C ILE A 212 10.52 12.66 3.48
N GLU A 213 11.85 12.56 3.62
CA GLU A 213 12.71 13.71 3.83
C GLU A 213 12.59 14.75 2.71
N ARG A 214 12.55 14.30 1.45
CA ARG A 214 12.54 15.19 0.27
C ARG A 214 11.16 15.76 -0.08
N LYS A 215 10.07 15.04 0.14
CA LYS A 215 8.71 15.46 -0.30
C LYS A 215 7.63 15.35 0.78
N GLY A 216 7.99 15.00 2.01
CA GLY A 216 7.08 14.94 3.17
C GLY A 216 6.26 13.67 3.30
N ALA A 217 6.05 12.90 2.24
CA ALA A 217 5.29 11.64 2.28
C ALA A 217 5.57 10.77 1.04
N THR A 218 5.36 9.46 1.18
CA THR A 218 5.33 8.51 0.05
C THR A 218 3.90 8.06 -0.20
N TYR A 219 3.44 8.04 -1.47
CA TYR A 219 2.07 7.68 -1.81
C TYR A 219 1.88 7.14 -3.23
N TYR A 220 2.72 7.47 -4.22
CA TYR A 220 2.54 6.98 -5.59
C TYR A 220 2.88 5.50 -5.74
N GLY A 221 3.99 5.04 -5.13
CA GLY A 221 4.42 3.66 -5.21
C GLY A 221 3.38 2.71 -4.65
N ILE A 222 2.88 3.00 -3.45
CA ILE A 222 1.84 2.17 -2.80
C ILE A 222 0.49 2.24 -3.52
N ALA A 223 0.20 3.33 -4.22
CA ALA A 223 -1.02 3.45 -4.99
C ALA A 223 -1.02 2.58 -6.26
N MET A 224 0.15 2.19 -6.75
CA MET A 224 0.34 1.36 -7.94
C MET A 224 0.63 -0.11 -7.61
N ALA A 225 1.09 -0.40 -6.39
CA ALA A 225 1.41 -1.73 -5.91
C ALA A 225 0.15 -2.49 -5.48
#